data_e9462f41bde4cbe7c137083585a7d0cb
#
_entry.id   e9462f41bde4cbe7c137083585a7d0cb
#
_cell.length_a   1.000
_cell.length_b   1.000
_cell.length_c   1.000
_cell.angle_alpha   90.00
_cell.angle_beta   90.00
_cell.angle_gamma   90.00
#
_symmetry.space_group_name_H-M   'P 1'
#
loop_
_entity.id
_entity.type
_entity.pdbx_description
1 polymer ?
#
loop_
_entity_poly.entity_id
_entity_poly.type
_entity_poly.pdbx_seq_one_letter_code
_entity_poly.pdbx_strand_id
1 'polypeptide(L)'
;LIEGVRAMHIAEGFLPPVHAAVWTVAAAPFVVHGARAVVREVRERPESRLLLAAAGAFTFVLSAIKLPSLTGSSSHPTGTGLGAVLFRPPVMAFLGTVVLVFQALLLGHGGITTLGANAFSMAVVGPWAGYAAWRLTRGAGVLPAIFLALMTADLATYCATSVQLALAFPDAQSGVPGALVKFLGVFALTQIPLAVIEGLLGVVVFRVLLSVAKPELTKLGVLGPKRQEPADA
;
A
#
# COMPACT_ATOMS: atom_id res chain seq x y z
N LEU A 1 6.46 8.99 27.49
CA LEU A 1 6.08 7.85 26.63
C LEU A 1 4.60 8.01 26.28
N ILE A 2 4.28 8.12 25.00
CA ILE A 2 2.91 8.30 24.54
C ILE A 2 2.22 6.93 24.67
N GLU A 3 1.41 6.77 25.75
CA GLU A 3 0.50 5.64 25.87
C GLU A 3 -0.53 5.75 24.74
N GLY A 4 -0.49 4.83 23.77
CA GLY A 4 -1.55 4.77 22.75
C GLY A 4 -1.16 4.56 21.31
N VAL A 5 0.13 4.57 20.92
CA VAL A 5 0.50 4.23 19.54
C VAL A 5 0.34 2.73 19.32
N ARG A 6 -0.85 2.33 18.84
CA ARG A 6 -1.24 0.89 18.79
C ARG A 6 -1.20 0.25 17.42
N ALA A 7 -0.88 0.97 16.34
CA ALA A 7 -0.91 0.37 15.01
C ALA A 7 -0.15 1.19 13.96
N MET A 8 0.31 0.53 12.90
CA MET A 8 0.79 1.21 11.69
C MET A 8 -0.34 2.00 10.99
N HIS A 9 -1.60 1.55 11.08
CA HIS A 9 -2.74 2.42 10.85
C HIS A 9 -2.96 3.31 12.08
N ILE A 10 -3.08 4.60 11.82
CA ILE A 10 -3.41 5.57 12.87
C ILE A 10 -4.82 5.27 13.36
N ALA A 11 -4.94 4.98 14.66
CA ALA A 11 -6.17 4.54 15.29
C ALA A 11 -7.24 5.65 15.30
N GLU A 12 -8.51 5.24 15.48
CA GLU A 12 -9.65 6.15 15.61
C GLU A 12 -9.40 7.18 16.72
N GLY A 13 -9.63 8.45 16.40
CA GLY A 13 -9.49 9.57 17.33
C GLY A 13 -8.05 9.90 17.77
N PHE A 14 -7.04 9.21 17.22
CA PHE A 14 -5.64 9.41 17.65
C PHE A 14 -5.04 10.71 17.13
N LEU A 15 -5.37 11.12 15.90
CA LEU A 15 -4.86 12.38 15.34
C LEU A 15 -5.63 13.58 15.85
N PRO A 16 -4.95 14.70 16.16
CA PRO A 16 -5.63 15.97 16.36
C PRO A 16 -6.52 16.31 15.15
N PRO A 17 -7.73 16.89 15.37
CA PRO A 17 -8.70 17.11 14.28
C PRO A 17 -8.15 17.89 13.09
N VAL A 18 -7.28 18.86 13.34
CA VAL A 18 -6.63 19.65 12.27
C VAL A 18 -5.74 18.75 11.38
N HIS A 19 -4.93 17.87 11.98
CA HIS A 19 -4.10 16.93 11.22
C HIS A 19 -4.95 15.92 10.45
N ALA A 20 -6.01 15.41 11.07
CA ALA A 20 -6.96 14.51 10.39
C ALA A 20 -7.59 15.18 9.16
N ALA A 21 -8.03 16.44 9.29
CA ALA A 21 -8.60 17.22 8.19
C ALA A 21 -7.57 17.49 7.08
N VAL A 22 -6.35 17.91 7.41
CA VAL A 22 -5.28 18.18 6.43
C VAL A 22 -4.98 16.94 5.61
N TRP A 23 -4.80 15.77 6.24
CA TRP A 23 -4.52 14.54 5.52
C TRP A 23 -5.71 14.04 4.70
N THR A 24 -6.94 14.30 5.15
CA THR A 24 -8.16 14.00 4.38
C THR A 24 -8.21 14.86 3.11
N VAL A 25 -7.94 16.14 3.22
CA VAL A 25 -7.86 17.06 2.06
C VAL A 25 -6.74 16.65 1.11
N ALA A 26 -5.58 16.26 1.64
CA ALA A 26 -4.45 15.80 0.84
C ALA A 26 -4.74 14.49 0.09
N ALA A 27 -5.46 13.55 0.70
CA ALA A 27 -5.82 12.27 0.07
C ALA A 27 -6.97 12.39 -0.95
N ALA A 28 -7.93 13.28 -0.70
CA ALA A 28 -9.18 13.38 -1.47
C ALA A 28 -8.99 13.47 -3.00
N PRO A 29 -8.10 14.30 -3.57
CA PRO A 29 -7.94 14.38 -5.03
C PRO A 29 -7.46 13.06 -5.64
N PHE A 30 -6.60 12.31 -4.93
CA PHE A 30 -6.11 11.01 -5.39
C PHE A 30 -7.23 9.96 -5.35
N VAL A 31 -8.04 9.96 -4.29
CA VAL A 31 -9.17 9.03 -4.13
C VAL A 31 -10.24 9.31 -5.18
N VAL A 32 -10.59 10.57 -5.43
CA VAL A 32 -11.55 10.96 -6.47
C VAL A 32 -11.05 10.61 -7.87
N HIS A 33 -9.77 10.89 -8.16
CA HIS A 33 -9.15 10.48 -9.42
C HIS A 33 -9.14 8.95 -9.55
N GLY A 34 -8.83 8.25 -8.47
CA GLY A 34 -8.83 6.79 -8.39
C GLY A 34 -10.21 6.17 -8.65
N ALA A 35 -11.27 6.75 -8.11
CA ALA A 35 -12.64 6.31 -8.39
C ALA A 35 -12.97 6.37 -9.88
N ARG A 36 -12.59 7.47 -10.54
CA ARG A 36 -12.73 7.60 -12.00
C ARG A 36 -11.89 6.58 -12.76
N ALA A 37 -10.66 6.30 -12.29
CA ALA A 37 -9.79 5.29 -12.88
C ALA A 37 -10.37 3.89 -12.77
N VAL A 38 -10.96 3.52 -11.62
CA VAL A 38 -11.66 2.23 -11.44
C VAL A 38 -12.87 2.11 -12.37
N VAL A 39 -13.70 3.14 -12.45
CA VAL A 39 -14.87 3.14 -13.36
C VAL A 39 -14.42 2.97 -14.80
N ARG A 40 -13.37 3.66 -15.22
CA ARG A 40 -12.81 3.53 -16.58
C ARG A 40 -12.26 2.13 -16.81
N GLU A 41 -11.47 1.58 -15.89
CA GLU A 41 -10.91 0.23 -15.98
C GLU A 41 -12.01 -0.83 -16.18
N VAL A 42 -13.06 -0.76 -15.35
CA VAL A 42 -14.19 -1.70 -15.39
C VAL A 42 -15.01 -1.57 -16.69
N ARG A 43 -15.10 -0.36 -17.27
CA ARG A 43 -15.82 -0.13 -18.54
C ARG A 43 -15.01 -0.56 -19.74
N GLU A 44 -13.72 -0.21 -19.80
CA GLU A 44 -12.85 -0.50 -20.93
C GLU A 44 -12.40 -1.96 -20.97
N ARG A 45 -12.28 -2.60 -19.78
CA ARG A 45 -11.81 -3.99 -19.62
C ARG A 45 -12.70 -4.76 -18.63
N PRO A 46 -13.93 -5.12 -19.01
CA PRO A 46 -14.85 -5.85 -18.13
C PRO A 46 -14.28 -7.15 -17.57
N GLU A 47 -13.40 -7.80 -18.31
CA GLU A 47 -12.71 -9.03 -17.93
C GLU A 47 -11.73 -8.81 -16.76
N SER A 48 -11.25 -7.58 -16.54
CA SER A 48 -10.32 -7.27 -15.44
C SER A 48 -11.00 -7.21 -14.06
N ARG A 49 -12.33 -7.22 -14.01
CA ARG A 49 -13.11 -7.07 -12.75
C ARG A 49 -12.73 -8.10 -11.70
N LEU A 50 -12.59 -9.37 -12.09
CA LEU A 50 -12.21 -10.42 -11.15
C LEU A 50 -10.81 -10.21 -10.59
N LEU A 51 -9.86 -9.83 -11.45
CA LEU A 51 -8.48 -9.55 -11.02
C LEU A 51 -8.40 -8.27 -10.16
N LEU A 52 -9.23 -7.27 -10.45
CA LEU A 52 -9.36 -6.06 -9.64
C LEU A 52 -9.92 -6.39 -8.25
N ALA A 53 -10.96 -7.21 -8.18
CA ALA A 53 -11.52 -7.69 -6.93
C ALA A 53 -10.50 -8.53 -6.13
N ALA A 54 -9.74 -9.40 -6.83
CA ALA A 54 -8.67 -10.19 -6.22
C ALA A 54 -7.55 -9.31 -5.65
N ALA A 55 -7.17 -8.23 -6.33
CA ALA A 55 -6.18 -7.27 -5.83
C ALA A 55 -6.67 -6.55 -4.56
N GLY A 56 -7.96 -6.17 -4.52
CA GLY A 56 -8.57 -5.60 -3.32
C GLY A 56 -8.64 -6.59 -2.16
N ALA A 57 -9.05 -7.83 -2.44
CA ALA A 57 -9.09 -8.90 -1.45
C ALA A 57 -7.69 -9.23 -0.91
N PHE A 58 -6.68 -9.28 -1.76
CA PHE A 58 -5.28 -9.48 -1.35
C PHE A 58 -4.82 -8.36 -0.41
N THR A 59 -5.08 -7.11 -0.78
CA THR A 59 -4.78 -5.94 0.08
C THR A 59 -5.50 -6.04 1.43
N PHE A 60 -6.80 -6.40 1.42
CA PHE A 60 -7.58 -6.54 2.64
C PHE A 60 -7.05 -7.65 3.55
N VAL A 61 -6.81 -8.84 3.00
CA VAL A 61 -6.35 -10.02 3.77
C VAL A 61 -4.97 -9.77 4.37
N LEU A 62 -4.02 -9.26 3.57
CA LEU A 62 -2.67 -8.99 4.09
C LEU A 62 -2.69 -7.93 5.18
N SER A 63 -3.37 -6.83 4.96
CA SER A 63 -3.42 -5.74 5.93
C SER A 63 -4.32 -6.02 7.14
N ALA A 64 -5.12 -7.10 7.11
CA ALA A 64 -5.84 -7.60 8.28
C ALA A 64 -4.98 -8.44 9.24
N ILE A 65 -3.84 -8.96 8.77
CA ILE A 65 -2.91 -9.75 9.59
C ILE A 65 -2.13 -8.80 10.52
N LYS A 66 -2.54 -8.74 11.77
CA LYS A 66 -1.91 -7.88 12.79
C LYS A 66 -0.83 -8.66 13.53
N LEU A 67 0.40 -8.16 13.48
CA LEU A 67 1.50 -8.67 14.29
C LEU A 67 1.77 -7.70 15.45
N PRO A 68 1.88 -8.19 16.69
CA PRO A 68 2.29 -7.35 17.80
C PRO A 68 3.65 -6.71 17.52
N SER A 69 3.74 -5.40 17.73
CA SER A 69 4.98 -4.66 17.67
C SER A 69 5.39 -4.17 19.05
N LEU A 70 6.57 -3.58 19.15
CA LEU A 70 7.04 -3.00 20.42
C LEU A 70 6.08 -1.92 20.91
N THR A 71 6.03 -1.72 22.22
CA THR A 71 5.21 -0.67 22.87
C THR A 71 3.69 -0.80 22.70
N GLY A 72 3.18 -2.03 22.41
CA GLY A 72 1.74 -2.24 22.23
C GLY A 72 1.18 -1.77 20.89
N SER A 73 2.05 -1.40 19.93
CA SER A 73 1.66 -1.15 18.55
C SER A 73 1.44 -2.45 17.77
N SER A 74 0.84 -2.38 16.60
CA SER A 74 0.73 -3.49 15.66
C SER A 74 1.30 -3.09 14.30
N SER A 75 2.00 -4.02 13.68
CA SER A 75 2.48 -3.90 12.30
C SER A 75 1.78 -4.92 11.42
N HIS A 76 1.64 -4.62 10.14
CA HIS A 76 1.01 -5.51 9.17
C HIS A 76 1.55 -5.21 7.76
N PRO A 77 1.55 -6.20 6.86
CA PRO A 77 1.81 -5.95 5.43
C PRO A 77 0.71 -5.06 4.83
N THR A 78 1.00 -4.36 3.77
CA THR A 78 0.02 -3.46 3.12
C THR A 78 -0.78 -4.13 2.00
N GLY A 79 -0.14 -4.99 1.23
CA GLY A 79 -0.73 -5.64 0.05
C GLY A 79 -0.99 -4.71 -1.14
N THR A 80 -0.67 -3.41 -1.03
CA THR A 80 -1.03 -2.41 -2.05
C THR A 80 -0.11 -2.42 -3.25
N GLY A 81 1.12 -2.89 -3.09
CA GLY A 81 2.14 -2.91 -4.15
C GLY A 81 1.74 -3.77 -5.34
N LEU A 82 1.12 -4.94 -5.12
CA LEU A 82 0.66 -5.81 -6.20
C LEU A 82 -0.41 -5.14 -7.04
N GLY A 83 -1.44 -4.58 -6.42
CA GLY A 83 -2.50 -3.87 -7.12
C GLY A 83 -1.98 -2.65 -7.90
N ALA A 84 -0.97 -1.95 -7.37
CA ALA A 84 -0.32 -0.84 -8.06
C ALA A 84 0.42 -1.29 -9.33
N VAL A 85 1.08 -2.45 -9.31
CA VAL A 85 1.71 -3.04 -10.50
C VAL A 85 0.67 -3.45 -11.55
N LEU A 86 -0.42 -4.08 -11.12
CA LEU A 86 -1.47 -4.59 -12.02
C LEU A 86 -2.30 -3.46 -12.64
N PHE A 87 -2.80 -2.53 -11.83
CA PHE A 87 -3.81 -1.54 -12.22
C PHE A 87 -3.35 -0.09 -12.15
N ARG A 88 -2.09 0.13 -11.79
CA ARG A 88 -1.46 1.43 -11.57
C ARG A 88 -1.93 2.14 -10.28
N PRO A 89 -1.13 3.07 -9.74
CA PRO A 89 -1.39 3.73 -8.48
C PRO A 89 -2.75 4.44 -8.35
N PRO A 90 -3.29 5.13 -9.39
CA PRO A 90 -4.60 5.78 -9.24
C PRO A 90 -5.74 4.82 -8.87
N VAL A 91 -5.76 3.62 -9.44
CA VAL A 91 -6.77 2.58 -9.09
C VAL A 91 -6.61 2.18 -7.63
N MET A 92 -5.37 2.03 -7.15
CA MET A 92 -5.10 1.66 -5.77
C MET A 92 -5.42 2.77 -4.78
N ALA A 93 -5.37 4.04 -5.17
CA ALA A 93 -5.80 5.14 -4.30
C ALA A 93 -7.27 5.00 -3.87
N PHE A 94 -8.14 4.59 -4.78
CA PHE A 94 -9.55 4.33 -4.45
C PHE A 94 -9.74 2.96 -3.80
N LEU A 95 -9.21 1.89 -4.41
CA LEU A 95 -9.39 0.53 -3.93
C LEU A 95 -8.82 0.34 -2.51
N GLY A 96 -7.62 0.87 -2.24
CA GLY A 96 -7.02 0.86 -0.91
C GLY A 96 -7.83 1.66 0.11
N THR A 97 -8.43 2.79 -0.29
CA THR A 97 -9.33 3.54 0.59
C THR A 97 -10.59 2.74 0.92
N VAL A 98 -11.17 2.02 -0.05
CA VAL A 98 -12.31 1.11 0.21
C VAL A 98 -11.91 0.01 1.20
N VAL A 99 -10.74 -0.59 1.02
CA VAL A 99 -10.20 -1.58 1.96
C VAL A 99 -10.07 -1.00 3.38
N LEU A 100 -9.52 0.21 3.51
CA LEU A 100 -9.38 0.90 4.80
C LEU A 100 -10.73 1.20 5.48
N VAL A 101 -11.77 1.53 4.70
CA VAL A 101 -13.13 1.69 5.22
C VAL A 101 -13.64 0.37 5.79
N PHE A 102 -13.50 -0.74 5.07
CA PHE A 102 -13.89 -2.04 5.58
C PHE A 102 -13.10 -2.46 6.82
N GLN A 103 -11.80 -2.17 6.88
CA GLN A 103 -10.99 -2.45 8.05
C GLN A 103 -11.43 -1.64 9.27
N ALA A 104 -11.73 -0.35 9.09
CA ALA A 104 -12.22 0.49 10.17
C ALA A 104 -13.57 -0.01 10.72
N LEU A 105 -14.51 -0.37 9.82
CA LEU A 105 -15.86 -0.78 10.19
C LEU A 105 -15.96 -2.21 10.71
N LEU A 106 -15.24 -3.15 10.10
CA LEU A 106 -15.38 -4.59 10.41
C LEU A 106 -14.34 -5.09 11.42
N LEU A 107 -13.15 -4.50 11.41
CA LEU A 107 -12.02 -4.99 12.20
C LEU A 107 -11.59 -4.03 13.32
N GLY A 108 -12.20 -2.83 13.40
CA GLY A 108 -11.74 -1.79 14.32
C GLY A 108 -10.25 -1.45 14.09
N HIS A 109 -9.80 -1.51 12.84
CA HIS A 109 -8.41 -1.29 12.46
C HIS A 109 -8.26 0.00 11.67
N GLY A 110 -7.44 0.93 12.16
CA GLY A 110 -7.46 2.33 11.74
C GLY A 110 -8.65 3.07 12.36
N GLY A 111 -9.24 4.00 11.62
CA GLY A 111 -10.42 4.74 12.07
C GLY A 111 -11.03 5.57 10.94
N ILE A 112 -12.29 5.95 11.13
CA ILE A 112 -13.01 6.83 10.19
C ILE A 112 -12.48 8.25 10.29
N THR A 113 -12.20 8.75 11.50
CA THR A 113 -11.61 10.09 11.71
C THR A 113 -10.19 10.19 11.16
N THR A 114 -9.45 9.08 11.10
CA THR A 114 -8.07 9.01 10.60
C THR A 114 -7.98 8.43 9.19
N LEU A 115 -9.13 8.16 8.55
CA LEU A 115 -9.20 7.53 7.23
C LEU A 115 -8.37 8.27 6.17
N GLY A 116 -8.42 9.60 6.18
CA GLY A 116 -7.66 10.41 5.22
C GLY A 116 -6.15 10.24 5.37
N ALA A 117 -5.64 10.20 6.60
CA ALA A 117 -4.22 9.98 6.87
C ALA A 117 -3.80 8.56 6.45
N ASN A 118 -4.56 7.55 6.84
CA ASN A 118 -4.31 6.16 6.46
C ASN A 118 -4.41 5.95 4.95
N ALA A 119 -5.37 6.59 4.28
CA ALA A 119 -5.48 6.56 2.82
C ALA A 119 -4.28 7.24 2.15
N PHE A 120 -3.83 8.38 2.67
CA PHE A 120 -2.68 9.07 2.10
C PHE A 120 -1.40 8.22 2.19
N SER A 121 -1.12 7.61 3.34
CA SER A 121 0.06 6.75 3.49
C SER A 121 -0.05 5.44 2.71
N MET A 122 -1.11 4.66 2.91
CA MET A 122 -1.23 3.29 2.39
C MET A 122 -1.84 3.21 0.99
N ALA A 123 -2.81 4.08 0.64
CA ALA A 123 -3.47 4.02 -0.66
C ALA A 123 -2.87 4.99 -1.69
N VAL A 124 -2.09 6.00 -1.25
CA VAL A 124 -1.39 6.92 -2.16
C VAL A 124 0.11 6.66 -2.13
N VAL A 125 0.81 7.05 -1.06
CA VAL A 125 2.29 7.03 -1.04
C VAL A 125 2.85 5.63 -1.32
N GLY A 126 2.35 4.60 -0.64
CA GLY A 126 2.78 3.21 -0.85
C GLY A 126 2.67 2.76 -2.31
N PRO A 127 1.48 2.77 -2.93
CA PRO A 127 1.28 2.39 -4.31
C PRO A 127 2.14 3.14 -5.32
N TRP A 128 2.32 4.46 -5.15
CA TRP A 128 3.18 5.24 -6.06
C TRP A 128 4.64 4.86 -5.93
N ALA A 129 5.15 4.70 -4.71
CA ALA A 129 6.53 4.26 -4.46
C ALA A 129 6.78 2.85 -4.99
N GLY A 130 5.87 1.91 -4.70
CA GLY A 130 5.95 0.53 -5.21
C GLY A 130 5.91 0.47 -6.74
N TYR A 131 5.03 1.23 -7.37
CA TYR A 131 4.97 1.31 -8.84
C TYR A 131 6.22 1.94 -9.44
N ALA A 132 6.81 2.95 -8.81
CA ALA A 132 8.08 3.52 -9.22
C ALA A 132 9.21 2.49 -9.16
N ALA A 133 9.31 1.73 -8.06
CA ALA A 133 10.26 0.64 -7.91
C ALA A 133 10.07 -0.42 -9.02
N TRP A 134 8.82 -0.83 -9.28
CA TRP A 134 8.48 -1.71 -10.41
C TRP A 134 9.00 -1.19 -11.74
N ARG A 135 8.70 0.07 -12.06
CA ARG A 135 9.09 0.70 -13.33
C ARG A 135 10.60 0.75 -13.52
N LEU A 136 11.33 0.99 -12.46
CA LEU A 136 12.79 1.07 -12.46
C LEU A 136 13.47 -0.30 -12.57
N THR A 137 12.86 -1.34 -11.99
CA THR A 137 13.53 -2.65 -11.83
C THR A 137 13.01 -3.74 -12.75
N ARG A 138 11.87 -3.54 -13.45
CA ARG A 138 11.27 -4.57 -14.32
C ARG A 138 12.18 -5.04 -15.46
N GLY A 139 13.17 -4.24 -15.86
CA GLY A 139 14.17 -4.62 -16.85
C GLY A 139 15.14 -5.72 -16.38
N ALA A 140 15.32 -5.87 -15.07
CA ALA A 140 16.14 -6.92 -14.47
C ALA A 140 15.38 -8.25 -14.25
N GLY A 141 14.08 -8.27 -14.52
CA GLY A 141 13.24 -9.45 -14.40
C GLY A 141 11.93 -9.16 -13.65
N VAL A 142 10.88 -9.86 -14.03
CA VAL A 142 9.53 -9.63 -13.49
C VAL A 142 9.43 -9.95 -12.00
N LEU A 143 9.95 -11.12 -11.57
CA LEU A 143 9.81 -11.56 -10.18
C LEU A 143 10.62 -10.71 -9.18
N PRO A 144 11.89 -10.38 -9.43
CA PRO A 144 12.62 -9.43 -8.59
C PRO A 144 11.94 -8.06 -8.53
N ALA A 145 11.39 -7.59 -9.64
CA ALA A 145 10.69 -6.31 -9.68
C ALA A 145 9.38 -6.33 -8.87
N ILE A 146 8.64 -7.45 -8.87
CA ILE A 146 7.47 -7.64 -8.00
C ILE A 146 7.88 -7.60 -6.52
N PHE A 147 8.95 -8.34 -6.17
CA PHE A 147 9.48 -8.30 -4.80
C PHE A 147 9.78 -6.88 -4.34
N LEU A 148 10.56 -6.14 -5.14
CA LEU A 148 10.95 -4.77 -4.82
C LEU A 148 9.76 -3.81 -4.79
N ALA A 149 8.78 -4.00 -5.68
CA ALA A 149 7.58 -3.16 -5.70
C ALA A 149 6.78 -3.28 -4.39
N LEU A 150 6.53 -4.50 -3.92
CA LEU A 150 5.75 -4.71 -2.70
C LEU A 150 6.54 -4.27 -1.46
N MET A 151 7.80 -4.67 -1.36
CA MET A 151 8.67 -4.22 -0.27
C MET A 151 8.75 -2.70 -0.18
N THR A 152 8.91 -2.02 -1.32
CA THR A 152 8.99 -0.54 -1.35
C THR A 152 7.66 0.10 -1.01
N ALA A 153 6.53 -0.46 -1.47
CA ALA A 153 5.21 0.05 -1.13
C ALA A 153 4.95 0.02 0.38
N ASP A 154 5.30 -1.08 1.02
CA ASP A 154 5.17 -1.26 2.46
C ASP A 154 6.07 -0.28 3.23
N LEU A 155 7.36 -0.23 2.92
CA LEU A 155 8.31 0.70 3.55
C LEU A 155 7.93 2.16 3.35
N ALA A 156 7.44 2.55 2.17
CA ALA A 156 7.01 3.92 1.90
C ALA A 156 5.76 4.29 2.71
N THR A 157 4.82 3.35 2.86
CA THR A 157 3.65 3.53 3.72
C THR A 157 4.06 3.79 5.16
N TYR A 158 4.95 2.99 5.70
CA TYR A 158 5.53 3.13 7.03
C TYR A 158 6.24 4.47 7.23
N CYS A 159 7.08 4.87 6.29
CA CYS A 159 7.77 6.17 6.36
C CYS A 159 6.77 7.34 6.35
N ALA A 160 5.75 7.28 5.48
CA ALA A 160 4.72 8.31 5.42
C ALA A 160 3.94 8.41 6.74
N THR A 161 3.54 7.28 7.32
CA THR A 161 2.86 7.26 8.62
C THR A 161 3.74 7.83 9.73
N SER A 162 5.05 7.51 9.73
CA SER A 162 6.00 8.07 10.70
C SER A 162 6.12 9.59 10.58
N VAL A 163 6.11 10.13 9.36
CA VAL A 163 6.07 11.58 9.12
C VAL A 163 4.76 12.19 9.63
N GLN A 164 3.63 11.57 9.35
CA GLN A 164 2.31 12.04 9.81
C GLN A 164 2.26 12.14 11.34
N LEU A 165 2.76 11.11 12.03
CA LEU A 165 2.81 11.07 13.49
C LEU A 165 3.81 12.09 14.06
N ALA A 166 4.98 12.25 13.46
CA ALA A 166 5.98 13.21 13.90
C ALA A 166 5.50 14.67 13.78
N LEU A 167 4.71 14.97 12.73
CA LEU A 167 4.10 16.28 12.56
C LEU A 167 2.98 16.53 13.57
N ALA A 168 2.21 15.51 13.92
CA ALA A 168 1.12 15.62 14.88
C ALA A 168 1.60 15.64 16.34
N PHE A 169 2.71 14.96 16.63
CA PHE A 169 3.26 14.77 17.97
C PHE A 169 4.77 15.03 17.98
N PRO A 170 5.21 16.29 17.83
CA PRO A 170 6.62 16.64 17.89
C PRO A 170 7.19 16.34 19.29
N ASP A 171 8.46 15.95 19.32
CA ASP A 171 9.16 15.70 20.57
C ASP A 171 9.41 17.00 21.34
N ALA A 172 9.24 16.99 22.65
CA ALA A 172 9.34 18.18 23.48
C ALA A 172 10.75 18.84 23.46
N GLN A 173 11.80 18.04 23.23
CA GLN A 173 13.19 18.54 23.26
C GLN A 173 13.78 18.70 21.85
N SER A 174 13.50 17.74 20.96
CA SER A 174 14.11 17.64 19.62
C SER A 174 13.13 17.95 18.47
N GLY A 175 11.90 18.35 18.79
CA GLY A 175 10.89 18.73 17.80
C GLY A 175 10.49 17.62 16.85
N VAL A 176 10.05 18.00 15.65
CA VAL A 176 9.63 17.05 14.59
C VAL A 176 10.74 16.09 14.16
N PRO A 177 12.00 16.52 13.94
CA PRO A 177 13.07 15.59 13.56
C PRO A 177 13.31 14.48 14.58
N GLY A 178 13.32 14.80 15.85
CA GLY A 178 13.51 13.81 16.91
C GLY A 178 12.31 12.86 17.04
N ALA A 179 11.09 13.37 16.92
CA ALA A 179 9.89 12.54 16.85
C ALA A 179 9.95 11.58 15.65
N LEU A 180 10.35 12.06 14.48
CA LEU A 180 10.48 11.24 13.28
C LEU A 180 11.46 10.09 13.47
N VAL A 181 12.64 10.36 14.01
CA VAL A 181 13.63 9.30 14.30
C VAL A 181 13.07 8.27 15.28
N LYS A 182 12.34 8.70 16.32
CA LYS A 182 11.68 7.79 17.28
C LYS A 182 10.63 6.92 16.62
N PHE A 183 9.72 7.48 15.81
CA PHE A 183 8.69 6.70 15.11
C PHE A 183 9.30 5.75 14.09
N LEU A 184 10.26 6.19 13.27
CA LEU A 184 10.98 5.34 12.35
C LEU A 184 11.69 4.21 13.08
N GLY A 185 12.36 4.45 14.18
CA GLY A 185 13.06 3.42 14.96
C GLY A 185 12.14 2.38 15.57
N VAL A 186 11.03 2.81 16.17
CA VAL A 186 10.05 1.90 16.80
C VAL A 186 9.41 0.97 15.78
N PHE A 187 9.03 1.49 14.63
CA PHE A 187 8.37 0.68 13.60
C PHE A 187 9.36 -0.16 12.77
N ALA A 188 10.60 0.31 12.54
CA ALA A 188 11.58 -0.37 11.68
C ALA A 188 11.79 -1.83 12.05
N LEU A 189 11.84 -2.13 13.36
CA LEU A 189 12.15 -3.47 13.87
C LEU A 189 11.15 -4.53 13.39
N THR A 190 9.89 -4.16 13.28
CA THR A 190 8.83 -5.06 12.80
C THR A 190 8.54 -4.87 11.32
N GLN A 191 8.59 -3.63 10.83
CA GLN A 191 8.16 -3.32 9.47
C GLN A 191 9.18 -3.72 8.42
N ILE A 192 10.49 -3.66 8.70
CA ILE A 192 11.50 -4.11 7.73
C ILE A 192 11.37 -5.61 7.45
N PRO A 193 11.31 -6.51 8.45
CA PRO A 193 11.02 -7.92 8.21
C PRO A 193 9.69 -8.16 7.49
N LEU A 194 8.64 -7.42 7.84
CA LEU A 194 7.33 -7.54 7.21
C LEU A 194 7.36 -7.15 5.74
N ALA A 195 8.04 -6.06 5.39
CA ALA A 195 8.19 -5.63 4.00
C ALA A 195 8.90 -6.70 3.14
N VAL A 196 9.91 -7.37 3.70
CA VAL A 196 10.58 -8.50 3.03
C VAL A 196 9.60 -9.66 2.84
N ILE A 197 8.83 -10.02 3.88
CA ILE A 197 7.82 -11.08 3.80
C ILE A 197 6.74 -10.71 2.77
N GLU A 198 6.25 -9.46 2.76
CA GLU A 198 5.29 -8.99 1.77
C GLU A 198 5.82 -9.12 0.35
N GLY A 199 7.08 -8.74 0.12
CA GLY A 199 7.76 -8.93 -1.17
C GLY A 199 7.80 -10.40 -1.61
N LEU A 200 8.17 -11.32 -0.70
CA LEU A 200 8.21 -12.76 -0.97
C LEU A 200 6.81 -13.32 -1.27
N LEU A 201 5.82 -12.98 -0.47
CA LEU A 201 4.41 -13.37 -0.70
C LEU A 201 3.91 -12.86 -2.04
N GLY A 202 4.25 -11.61 -2.39
CA GLY A 202 3.94 -11.04 -3.69
C GLY A 202 4.51 -11.85 -4.86
N VAL A 203 5.75 -12.32 -4.74
CA VAL A 203 6.36 -13.20 -5.75
C VAL A 203 5.60 -14.52 -5.87
N VAL A 204 5.21 -15.14 -4.75
CA VAL A 204 4.43 -16.39 -4.76
C VAL A 204 3.08 -16.18 -5.45
N VAL A 205 2.34 -15.15 -5.04
CA VAL A 205 1.03 -14.83 -5.64
C VAL A 205 1.17 -14.48 -7.13
N PHE A 206 2.20 -13.72 -7.49
CA PHE A 206 2.42 -13.36 -8.89
C PHE A 206 2.78 -14.58 -9.76
N ARG A 207 3.49 -15.58 -9.23
CA ARG A 207 3.71 -16.87 -9.92
C ARG A 207 2.41 -17.60 -10.18
N VAL A 208 1.48 -17.60 -9.23
CA VAL A 208 0.13 -18.16 -9.44
C VAL A 208 -0.59 -17.37 -10.53
N LEU A 209 -0.55 -16.05 -10.50
CA LEU A 209 -1.16 -15.23 -11.55
C LEU A 209 -0.56 -15.48 -12.93
N LEU A 210 0.74 -15.74 -13.02
CA LEU A 210 1.39 -16.14 -14.27
C LEU A 210 0.86 -17.47 -14.83
N SER A 211 0.38 -18.38 -13.99
CA SER A 211 -0.17 -19.67 -14.42
C SER A 211 -1.65 -19.59 -14.81
N VAL A 212 -2.45 -18.75 -14.11
CA VAL A 212 -3.91 -18.74 -14.27
C VAL A 212 -4.46 -17.51 -15.00
N ALA A 213 -3.72 -16.39 -15.04
CA ALA A 213 -4.17 -15.09 -15.56
C ALA A 213 -3.15 -14.44 -16.51
N LYS A 214 -2.33 -15.23 -17.19
CA LYS A 214 -1.30 -14.72 -18.10
C LYS A 214 -1.83 -13.82 -19.22
N PRO A 215 -2.99 -14.14 -19.88
CA PRO A 215 -3.57 -13.27 -20.89
C PRO A 215 -3.94 -11.89 -20.34
N GLU A 216 -4.53 -11.85 -19.15
CA GLU A 216 -4.93 -10.61 -18.46
C GLU A 216 -3.71 -9.77 -18.08
N LEU A 217 -2.66 -10.40 -17.55
CA LEU A 217 -1.40 -9.73 -17.23
C LEU A 217 -0.75 -9.09 -18.47
N THR A 218 -0.87 -9.75 -19.62
CA THR A 218 -0.36 -9.21 -20.90
C THR A 218 -1.20 -8.02 -21.36
N LYS A 219 -2.54 -8.11 -21.28
CA LYS A 219 -3.45 -7.01 -21.61
C LYS A 219 -3.26 -5.79 -20.70
N LEU A 220 -2.96 -6.01 -19.42
CA LEU A 220 -2.63 -4.95 -18.45
C LEU A 220 -1.23 -4.33 -18.69
N GLY A 221 -0.42 -4.91 -19.59
CA GLY A 221 0.92 -4.43 -19.90
C GLY A 221 1.96 -4.69 -18.80
N VAL A 222 1.66 -5.62 -17.89
CA VAL A 222 2.59 -6.06 -16.83
C VAL A 222 3.66 -6.96 -17.44
N LEU A 223 3.25 -7.87 -18.33
CA LEU A 223 4.15 -8.67 -19.14
C LEU A 223 4.41 -7.90 -20.45
N GLY A 224 5.67 -7.76 -20.83
CA GLY A 224 6.04 -7.19 -22.13
C GLY A 224 5.44 -8.01 -23.28
N PRO A 225 5.29 -7.42 -24.50
CA PRO A 225 4.94 -8.20 -25.66
C PRO A 225 5.92 -9.35 -25.81
N LYS A 226 5.41 -10.56 -26.16
CA LYS A 226 6.27 -11.69 -26.47
C LYS A 226 7.31 -11.21 -27.48
N ARG A 227 8.61 -11.33 -27.15
CA ARG A 227 9.61 -11.36 -28.21
C ARG A 227 9.15 -12.43 -29.18
N GLN A 228 8.80 -12.04 -30.40
CA GLN A 228 8.69 -13.01 -31.49
C GLN A 228 10.05 -13.66 -31.58
N GLU A 229 10.17 -14.92 -31.19
CA GLU A 229 11.29 -15.74 -31.62
C GLU A 229 11.29 -15.65 -33.14
N PRO A 230 12.47 -15.35 -33.76
CA PRO A 230 12.55 -15.46 -35.20
C PRO A 230 12.08 -16.86 -35.57
N ALA A 231 11.08 -16.96 -36.45
CA ALA A 231 10.75 -18.20 -37.09
C ALA A 231 12.06 -18.73 -37.72
N ASP A 232 12.48 -19.85 -37.24
CA ASP A 232 13.75 -20.46 -37.58
C ASP A 232 13.99 -20.45 -39.08
N ALA A 233 15.20 -19.98 -39.45
CA ALA A 233 15.78 -20.23 -40.73
C ALA A 233 16.24 -21.69 -40.82
#